data_3125573fa6d0977024c28804c1e9fcf3
#
_entry.id   3125573fa6d0977024c28804c1e9fcf3
#
_cell.length_a   1.000
_cell.length_b   1.000
_cell.length_c   1.000
_cell.angle_alpha   90.00
_cell.angle_beta   90.00
_cell.angle_gamma   90.00
#
_symmetry.space_group_name_H-M   'P 1'
#
loop_
_entity.id
_entity.type
_entity.pdbx_description
1 polymer ?
#
loop_
_entity_poly.entity_id
_entity_poly.type
_entity_poly.pdbx_seq_one_letter_code
_entity_poly.pdbx_strand_id
1 'polypeptide(L)'
;MKDIIAVLDAALILGNERVINASLMGRAFAHSENALYEKTGYTREQLESAADSNNKGLANWFLVYHSGKSPKEILNERFENLEFGFGETDRFYKNHWFSYSNESFWTEKKEKAGYYLLNFGGEEDESRELRFESMTFSEQEEKLHFLFEKRRAPFNIVMEAVFSIYDSFGILLLKQWRHLSDTRIHDGRLLYLGGTASKSNKKMMNVFGFPKEQESNPERYYGFGMVLLMRKWE
;
A
#
# COMPACT_ATOMS: atom_id res chain seq x y z
N MET A 1 11.88 12.06 25.27
CA MET A 1 11.31 12.36 23.94
C MET A 1 11.95 11.39 22.98
N LYS A 2 11.17 10.52 22.29
CA LYS A 2 11.77 9.61 21.31
C LYS A 2 12.25 10.40 20.09
N ASP A 3 13.41 10.06 19.57
CA ASP A 3 14.01 10.78 18.46
C ASP A 3 13.37 10.34 17.13
N ILE A 4 12.52 11.20 16.59
CA ILE A 4 11.89 11.01 15.27
C ILE A 4 12.89 11.41 14.21
N ILE A 5 13.26 10.48 13.35
CA ILE A 5 14.32 10.67 12.36
C ILE A 5 13.84 11.30 11.07
N ALA A 6 14.76 11.88 10.31
CA ALA A 6 14.52 12.46 9.01
C ALA A 6 14.47 11.38 7.91
N VAL A 7 13.94 11.75 6.75
CA VAL A 7 13.85 10.86 5.57
C VAL A 7 15.22 10.38 5.11
N LEU A 8 16.23 11.25 5.14
CA LEU A 8 17.60 10.89 4.77
C LEU A 8 18.16 9.76 5.65
N ASP A 9 17.97 9.88 6.97
CA ASP A 9 18.39 8.83 7.91
C ASP A 9 17.59 7.54 7.72
N ALA A 10 16.29 7.66 7.40
CA ALA A 10 15.46 6.52 7.09
C ALA A 10 15.96 5.77 5.85
N ALA A 11 16.41 6.48 4.82
CA ALA A 11 16.99 5.89 3.62
C ALA A 11 18.32 5.16 3.90
N LEU A 12 19.13 5.67 4.83
CA LEU A 12 20.35 4.99 5.28
C LEU A 12 20.06 3.70 6.05
N ILE A 13 18.93 3.65 6.78
CA ILE A 13 18.54 2.47 7.58
C ILE A 13 17.84 1.41 6.72
N LEU A 14 16.84 1.81 5.93
CA LEU A 14 16.01 0.89 5.15
C LEU A 14 16.62 0.49 3.81
N GLY A 15 17.53 1.29 3.25
CA GLY A 15 17.97 1.25 1.86
C GLY A 15 17.24 2.26 0.98
N ASN A 16 17.94 2.84 0.02
CA ASN A 16 17.37 3.87 -0.87
C ASN A 16 16.19 3.36 -1.69
N GLU A 17 16.21 2.09 -2.07
CA GLU A 17 15.14 1.44 -2.84
C GLU A 17 13.89 1.13 -2.00
N ARG A 18 13.93 1.40 -0.70
CA ARG A 18 12.83 1.20 0.25
C ARG A 18 12.19 2.50 0.72
N VAL A 19 12.70 3.64 0.26
CA VAL A 19 12.18 4.95 0.66
C VAL A 19 11.70 5.71 -0.56
N ILE A 20 10.40 5.93 -0.63
CA ILE A 20 9.75 6.75 -1.65
C ILE A 20 9.44 8.10 -1.02
N ASN A 21 10.24 9.08 -1.31
CA ASN A 21 9.99 10.45 -0.86
C ASN A 21 9.13 11.23 -1.86
N ALA A 22 8.65 12.39 -1.45
CA ALA A 22 7.80 13.23 -2.29
C ALA A 22 8.49 13.64 -3.61
N SER A 23 9.82 13.70 -3.65
CA SER A 23 10.58 14.08 -4.86
C SER A 23 10.66 12.95 -5.89
N LEU A 24 10.49 11.69 -5.47
CA LEU A 24 10.52 10.52 -6.35
C LEU A 24 9.17 10.22 -7.00
N MET A 25 8.07 10.76 -6.46
CA MET A 25 6.71 10.53 -6.94
C MET A 25 6.37 11.20 -8.28
N GLY A 26 7.36 11.40 -9.11
CA GLY A 26 7.22 11.97 -10.45
C GLY A 26 7.44 13.49 -10.50
N ARG A 27 7.71 13.98 -11.69
CA ARG A 27 8.08 15.39 -11.97
C ARG A 27 7.04 16.44 -11.54
N ALA A 28 5.80 16.03 -11.30
CA ALA A 28 4.73 16.92 -10.82
C ALA A 28 4.87 17.29 -9.32
N PHE A 29 5.64 16.53 -8.56
CA PHE A 29 5.89 16.78 -7.14
C PHE A 29 7.35 17.18 -6.89
N ALA A 30 7.87 18.10 -7.69
CA ALA A 30 9.19 18.69 -7.47
C ALA A 30 9.21 19.48 -6.14
N HIS A 31 9.23 18.74 -5.05
CA HIS A 31 9.51 19.31 -3.75
C HIS A 31 11.00 19.47 -3.57
N SER A 32 11.34 20.63 -3.04
CA SER A 32 12.65 21.12 -2.71
C SER A 32 13.56 20.09 -2.02
N GLU A 33 14.85 20.30 -2.05
CA GLU A 33 15.87 19.58 -1.25
C GLU A 33 15.49 19.41 0.22
N ASN A 34 14.59 20.26 0.73
CA ASN A 34 14.03 20.18 2.08
C ASN A 34 13.28 18.88 2.39
N ALA A 35 12.75 18.16 1.39
CA ALA A 35 12.04 16.90 1.61
C ALA A 35 12.90 15.81 2.30
N LEU A 36 14.22 15.84 2.10
CA LEU A 36 15.14 14.90 2.73
C LEU A 36 15.29 15.11 4.25
N TYR A 37 15.00 16.32 4.72
CA TYR A 37 15.08 16.70 6.14
C TYR A 37 13.74 16.65 6.85
N GLU A 38 12.66 16.31 6.14
CA GLU A 38 11.34 16.13 6.74
C GLU A 38 11.35 14.97 7.74
N LYS A 39 10.59 15.13 8.82
CA LYS A 39 10.43 14.11 9.84
C LYS A 39 9.47 13.02 9.34
N THR A 40 9.90 11.76 9.48
CA THR A 40 9.13 10.60 9.01
C THR A 40 7.93 10.26 9.89
N GLY A 41 7.96 10.67 11.17
CA GLY A 41 7.01 10.23 12.20
C GLY A 41 7.38 8.88 12.84
N TYR A 42 8.54 8.32 12.48
CA TYR A 42 9.03 7.03 13.02
C TYR A 42 10.33 7.20 13.79
N THR A 43 10.51 6.35 14.80
CA THR A 43 11.75 6.29 15.58
C THR A 43 12.81 5.45 14.85
N ARG A 44 14.08 5.64 15.23
CA ARG A 44 15.18 4.82 14.74
C ARG A 44 14.91 3.34 14.98
N GLU A 45 14.47 2.96 16.17
CA GLU A 45 14.16 1.57 16.55
C GLU A 45 13.11 0.93 15.65
N GLN A 46 12.04 1.65 15.28
CA GLN A 46 11.00 1.16 14.38
C GLN A 46 11.55 0.89 12.98
N LEU A 47 12.41 1.77 12.46
CA LEU A 47 13.00 1.60 11.13
C LEU A 47 14.09 0.53 11.09
N GLU A 48 14.92 0.43 12.13
CA GLU A 48 15.90 -0.66 12.26
C GLU A 48 15.22 -2.03 12.37
N SER A 49 14.13 -2.13 13.14
CA SER A 49 13.31 -3.36 13.20
C SER A 49 12.70 -3.73 11.85
N ALA A 50 12.23 -2.75 11.08
CA ALA A 50 11.73 -2.96 9.74
C ALA A 50 12.83 -3.43 8.77
N ALA A 51 14.00 -2.79 8.83
CA ALA A 51 15.17 -3.15 8.02
C ALA A 51 15.67 -4.56 8.33
N ASP A 52 15.77 -4.92 9.62
CA ASP A 52 16.18 -6.26 10.05
C ASP A 52 15.19 -7.34 9.55
N SER A 53 13.89 -7.06 9.62
CA SER A 53 12.86 -7.95 9.09
C SER A 53 12.96 -8.11 7.57
N ASN A 54 13.26 -7.02 6.83
CA ASN A 54 13.49 -7.08 5.40
C ASN A 54 14.72 -7.93 5.04
N ASN A 55 15.83 -7.71 5.76
CA ASN A 55 17.09 -8.43 5.54
C ASN A 55 16.98 -9.94 5.80
N LYS A 56 16.08 -10.32 6.71
CA LYS A 56 15.77 -11.72 7.00
C LYS A 56 14.73 -12.34 6.06
N GLY A 57 14.21 -11.58 5.09
CA GLY A 57 13.16 -12.05 4.18
C GLY A 57 11.78 -12.22 4.84
N LEU A 58 11.63 -11.85 6.12
CA LEU A 58 10.39 -12.02 6.89
C LEU A 58 9.34 -10.95 6.57
N ALA A 59 9.74 -9.85 5.96
CA ALA A 59 8.87 -8.72 5.67
C ALA A 59 9.32 -7.99 4.40
N ASN A 60 8.48 -7.07 3.93
CA ASN A 60 8.77 -6.21 2.79
C ASN A 60 8.31 -4.79 3.10
N TRP A 61 9.04 -4.13 4.02
CA TRP A 61 8.76 -2.79 4.48
C TRP A 61 9.27 -1.74 3.51
N PHE A 62 8.39 -0.76 3.23
CA PHE A 62 8.71 0.46 2.49
C PHE A 62 8.26 1.68 3.28
N LEU A 63 9.06 2.72 3.31
CA LEU A 63 8.66 4.04 3.76
C LEU A 63 8.20 4.85 2.55
N VAL A 64 6.92 5.20 2.49
CA VAL A 64 6.31 5.83 1.32
C VAL A 64 5.68 7.16 1.72
N TYR A 65 5.87 8.20 0.94
CA TYR A 65 5.16 9.44 1.07
C TYR A 65 3.74 9.31 0.51
N HIS A 66 2.73 9.68 1.32
CA HIS A 66 1.35 9.81 0.91
C HIS A 66 1.00 11.29 0.76
N SER A 67 0.39 11.64 -0.36
CA SER A 67 0.08 13.04 -0.72
C SER A 67 -1.08 13.66 0.09
N GLY A 68 -1.82 12.87 0.84
CA GLY A 68 -3.06 13.30 1.51
C GLY A 68 -4.25 13.47 0.55
N LYS A 69 -4.12 12.98 -0.67
CA LYS A 69 -5.15 13.06 -1.72
C LYS A 69 -6.15 11.92 -1.62
N SER A 70 -7.33 12.15 -2.17
CA SER A 70 -8.33 11.11 -2.36
C SER A 70 -7.91 10.13 -3.47
N PRO A 71 -8.47 8.91 -3.50
CA PRO A 71 -8.24 7.97 -4.58
C PRO A 71 -8.46 8.56 -5.97
N LYS A 72 -9.50 9.39 -6.12
CA LYS A 72 -9.82 10.07 -7.39
C LYS A 72 -8.73 11.04 -7.82
N GLU A 73 -8.24 11.87 -6.88
CA GLU A 73 -7.18 12.84 -7.17
C GLU A 73 -5.88 12.13 -7.56
N ILE A 74 -5.50 11.06 -6.83
CA ILE A 74 -4.31 10.25 -7.11
C ILE A 74 -4.39 9.65 -8.53
N LEU A 75 -5.53 9.05 -8.88
CA LEU A 75 -5.70 8.45 -10.20
C LEU A 75 -5.73 9.48 -11.32
N ASN A 76 -6.42 10.60 -11.13
CA ASN A 76 -6.48 11.66 -12.14
C ASN A 76 -5.08 12.17 -12.45
N GLU A 77 -4.29 12.49 -11.42
CA GLU A 77 -2.92 12.96 -11.63
C GLU A 77 -2.05 11.93 -12.33
N ARG A 78 -2.18 10.66 -11.93
CA ARG A 78 -1.43 9.58 -12.57
C ARG A 78 -1.77 9.46 -14.04
N PHE A 79 -3.04 9.53 -14.40
CA PHE A 79 -3.51 9.31 -15.77
C PHE A 79 -3.51 10.56 -16.65
N GLU A 80 -3.58 11.74 -16.06
CA GLU A 80 -3.43 13.02 -16.79
C GLU A 80 -1.98 13.31 -17.16
N ASN A 81 -1.04 12.92 -16.30
CA ASN A 81 0.39 13.13 -16.53
C ASN A 81 1.03 12.07 -17.44
N LEU A 82 0.32 11.02 -17.80
CA LEU A 82 0.78 10.06 -18.80
C LEU A 82 0.46 10.58 -20.20
N GLU A 83 1.36 11.37 -20.78
CA GLU A 83 1.37 11.76 -22.21
C GLU A 83 1.46 10.56 -23.16
N PHE A 84 1.66 9.36 -22.60
CA PHE A 84 1.76 8.12 -23.35
C PHE A 84 0.43 7.39 -23.26
N GLY A 85 -0.18 7.25 -24.44
CA GLY A 85 -1.39 6.44 -24.60
C GLY A 85 -1.19 5.08 -23.91
N PHE A 86 -2.16 4.68 -23.13
CA PHE A 86 -2.21 3.37 -22.48
C PHE A 86 -2.09 2.28 -23.54
N GLY A 87 -0.87 1.93 -23.89
CA GLY A 87 -0.60 0.70 -24.61
C GLY A 87 -0.92 -0.49 -23.72
N GLU A 88 -1.10 -1.65 -24.32
CA GLU A 88 -1.33 -2.94 -23.64
C GLU A 88 -0.24 -3.33 -22.62
N THR A 89 0.78 -2.48 -22.44
CA THR A 89 1.92 -2.68 -21.53
C THR A 89 1.69 -2.12 -20.13
N ASP A 90 0.66 -1.28 -19.90
CA ASP A 90 0.41 -0.75 -18.56
C ASP A 90 -0.17 -1.85 -17.67
N ARG A 91 0.46 -2.03 -16.50
CA ARG A 91 0.06 -2.99 -15.47
C ARG A 91 -1.19 -2.57 -14.69
N PHE A 92 -1.67 -1.36 -14.95
CA PHE A 92 -2.80 -0.76 -14.24
C PHE A 92 -3.94 -0.48 -15.22
N TYR A 93 -5.00 -1.27 -15.14
CA TYR A 93 -6.13 -1.16 -16.07
C TYR A 93 -7.04 0.01 -15.66
N LYS A 94 -6.94 1.15 -16.37
CA LYS A 94 -7.70 2.37 -16.11
C LYS A 94 -9.20 2.12 -15.87
N ASN A 95 -9.83 1.35 -16.74
CA ASN A 95 -11.28 1.11 -16.68
C ASN A 95 -11.72 0.39 -15.40
N HIS A 96 -10.91 -0.51 -14.84
CA HIS A 96 -11.22 -1.19 -13.59
C HIS A 96 -11.16 -0.25 -12.39
N TRP A 97 -10.20 0.67 -12.37
CA TRP A 97 -10.07 1.64 -11.30
C TRP A 97 -11.22 2.62 -11.27
N PHE A 98 -11.70 3.06 -12.42
CA PHE A 98 -12.83 3.98 -12.55
C PHE A 98 -14.19 3.33 -12.35
N SER A 99 -14.29 1.99 -12.24
CA SER A 99 -15.56 1.29 -11.97
C SER A 99 -16.25 1.74 -10.68
N TYR A 100 -15.48 2.29 -9.74
CA TYR A 100 -15.96 2.76 -8.43
C TYR A 100 -15.99 4.28 -8.31
N SER A 101 -15.96 5.02 -9.40
CA SER A 101 -15.88 6.50 -9.41
C SER A 101 -17.06 7.20 -8.73
N ASN A 102 -18.19 6.51 -8.58
CA ASN A 102 -19.39 7.00 -7.92
C ASN A 102 -19.47 6.66 -6.42
N GLU A 103 -18.51 5.91 -5.90
CA GLU A 103 -18.46 5.53 -4.50
C GLU A 103 -17.93 6.67 -3.62
N SER A 104 -18.46 6.80 -2.40
CA SER A 104 -18.07 7.87 -1.48
C SER A 104 -16.59 7.86 -1.13
N PHE A 105 -16.01 6.65 -0.92
CA PHE A 105 -14.59 6.51 -0.59
C PHE A 105 -13.67 7.09 -1.66
N TRP A 106 -14.16 7.22 -2.90
CA TRP A 106 -13.37 7.68 -4.03
C TRP A 106 -12.93 9.14 -3.91
N THR A 107 -13.73 9.95 -3.21
CA THR A 107 -13.46 11.37 -2.96
C THR A 107 -13.01 11.67 -1.54
N GLU A 108 -13.03 10.68 -0.65
CA GLU A 108 -12.65 10.86 0.75
C GLU A 108 -11.14 10.98 0.92
N LYS A 109 -10.72 11.94 1.77
CA LYS A 109 -9.34 12.13 2.22
C LYS A 109 -9.21 11.58 3.63
N LYS A 110 -8.97 10.27 3.76
CA LYS A 110 -8.94 9.61 5.06
C LYS A 110 -7.66 9.86 5.86
N GLU A 111 -6.55 10.07 5.18
CA GLU A 111 -5.24 10.18 5.81
C GLU A 111 -4.55 11.49 5.43
N LYS A 112 -3.74 12.03 6.34
CA LYS A 112 -2.98 13.25 6.12
C LYS A 112 -1.76 12.98 5.22
N ALA A 113 -1.29 14.02 4.54
CA ALA A 113 -0.01 13.96 3.83
C ALA A 113 1.14 13.64 4.81
N GLY A 114 2.10 12.85 4.34
CA GLY A 114 3.28 12.50 5.13
C GLY A 114 3.80 11.09 4.83
N TYR A 115 4.78 10.66 5.58
CA TYR A 115 5.43 9.37 5.40
C TYR A 115 4.68 8.26 6.14
N TYR A 116 4.60 7.08 5.50
CA TYR A 116 3.94 5.89 6.03
C TYR A 116 4.82 4.67 5.82
N LEU A 117 5.07 3.92 6.88
CA LEU A 117 5.87 2.69 6.85
C LEU A 117 4.94 1.49 6.66
N LEU A 118 5.00 0.89 5.47
CA LEU A 118 4.10 -0.15 4.99
C LEU A 118 4.82 -1.48 4.80
N ASN A 119 4.26 -2.57 5.31
CA ASN A 119 4.72 -3.91 5.03
C ASN A 119 3.80 -4.61 4.01
N PHE A 120 4.35 -4.94 2.86
CA PHE A 120 3.66 -5.66 1.78
C PHE A 120 3.81 -7.19 1.87
N GLY A 121 4.34 -7.71 2.96
CA GLY A 121 4.65 -9.13 3.10
C GLY A 121 5.86 -9.56 2.27
N GLY A 122 6.53 -10.63 2.65
CA GLY A 122 7.62 -11.21 1.87
C GLY A 122 7.09 -11.96 0.63
N GLU A 123 7.95 -12.19 -0.35
CA GLU A 123 7.62 -12.98 -1.55
C GLU A 123 7.66 -14.49 -1.28
N GLU A 124 8.36 -14.92 -0.24
CA GLU A 124 8.57 -16.32 0.11
C GLU A 124 7.50 -16.90 1.04
N ASP A 125 7.36 -18.21 1.02
CA ASP A 125 6.32 -18.98 1.74
C ASP A 125 6.28 -18.74 3.25
N GLU A 126 7.41 -18.43 3.87
CA GLU A 126 7.53 -18.19 5.32
C GLU A 126 6.82 -16.93 5.79
N SER A 127 6.53 -15.98 4.88
CA SER A 127 5.79 -14.76 5.20
C SER A 127 4.26 -14.92 5.17
N ARG A 128 3.74 -16.13 4.94
CA ARG A 128 2.29 -16.41 4.90
C ARG A 128 1.58 -16.02 6.19
N GLU A 129 2.24 -16.15 7.34
CA GLU A 129 1.70 -15.70 8.62
C GLU A 129 1.37 -14.20 8.66
N LEU A 130 2.13 -13.38 7.91
CA LEU A 130 1.88 -11.94 7.80
C LEU A 130 0.79 -11.59 6.79
N ARG A 131 0.43 -12.51 5.89
CA ARG A 131 -0.63 -12.28 4.90
C ARG A 131 -2.02 -12.51 5.47
N PHE A 132 -2.12 -13.16 6.62
CA PHE A 132 -3.40 -13.53 7.24
C PHE A 132 -4.29 -14.37 6.29
N GLU A 133 -3.66 -15.19 5.44
CA GLU A 133 -4.35 -16.07 4.50
C GLU A 133 -5.28 -17.03 5.24
N SER A 134 -6.42 -17.33 4.62
CA SER A 134 -7.46 -18.21 5.16
C SER A 134 -8.10 -17.73 6.48
N MET A 135 -7.92 -16.46 6.83
CA MET A 135 -8.63 -15.81 7.93
C MET A 135 -9.74 -14.93 7.38
N THR A 136 -10.92 -14.99 7.99
CA THR A 136 -11.99 -14.03 7.71
C THR A 136 -11.57 -12.62 8.08
N PHE A 137 -12.27 -11.61 7.57
CA PHE A 137 -11.97 -10.21 7.91
C PHE A 137 -11.99 -9.98 9.42
N SER A 138 -12.96 -10.56 10.14
CA SER A 138 -13.08 -10.43 11.59
C SER A 138 -11.89 -11.07 12.33
N GLU A 139 -11.46 -12.26 11.91
CA GLU A 139 -10.29 -12.92 12.49
C GLU A 139 -9.00 -12.14 12.24
N GLN A 140 -8.89 -11.52 11.04
CA GLN A 140 -7.77 -10.62 10.73
C GLN A 140 -7.76 -9.40 11.65
N GLU A 141 -8.91 -8.77 11.91
CA GLU A 141 -9.01 -7.62 12.82
C GLU A 141 -8.70 -8.01 14.27
N GLU A 142 -9.17 -9.18 14.72
CA GLU A 142 -8.84 -9.69 16.03
C GLU A 142 -7.33 -9.91 16.19
N LYS A 143 -6.68 -10.54 15.20
CA LYS A 143 -5.22 -10.72 15.21
C LYS A 143 -4.48 -9.38 15.22
N LEU A 144 -4.95 -8.38 14.48
CA LEU A 144 -4.37 -7.02 14.49
C LEU A 144 -4.46 -6.36 15.86
N HIS A 145 -5.51 -6.65 16.64
CA HIS A 145 -5.65 -6.10 17.99
C HIS A 145 -4.46 -6.45 18.90
N PHE A 146 -3.82 -7.59 18.68
CA PHE A 146 -2.62 -8.01 19.42
C PHE A 146 -1.32 -7.39 18.84
N LEU A 147 -1.37 -6.75 17.70
CA LEU A 147 -0.22 -6.09 17.07
C LEU A 147 -0.26 -4.58 17.35
N PHE A 148 -0.07 -4.19 18.62
CA PHE A 148 -0.28 -2.82 19.13
C PHE A 148 0.34 -1.69 18.29
N GLU A 149 1.48 -1.95 17.64
CA GLU A 149 2.20 -0.95 16.84
C GLU A 149 1.77 -0.96 15.36
N LYS A 150 0.87 -1.87 14.97
CA LYS A 150 0.50 -2.06 13.57
C LYS A 150 -1.01 -1.94 13.40
N ARG A 151 -1.42 -1.54 12.21
CA ARG A 151 -2.83 -1.54 11.79
C ARG A 151 -2.95 -1.92 10.32
N ARG A 152 -4.13 -2.23 9.86
CA ARG A 152 -4.44 -2.37 8.44
C ARG A 152 -4.16 -1.05 7.74
N ALA A 153 -3.45 -1.10 6.62
CA ALA A 153 -3.19 0.09 5.84
C ALA A 153 -4.47 0.53 5.11
N PRO A 154 -4.82 1.83 5.15
CA PRO A 154 -5.94 2.37 4.39
C PRO A 154 -5.76 2.22 2.89
N PHE A 155 -6.86 2.03 2.17
CA PHE A 155 -6.88 1.80 0.73
C PHE A 155 -6.11 2.85 -0.07
N ASN A 156 -6.34 4.14 0.21
CA ASN A 156 -5.71 5.25 -0.51
C ASN A 156 -4.19 5.29 -0.36
N ILE A 157 -3.68 4.99 0.85
CA ILE A 157 -2.23 4.90 1.08
C ILE A 157 -1.63 3.73 0.30
N VAL A 158 -2.26 2.55 0.38
CA VAL A 158 -1.75 1.35 -0.33
C VAL A 158 -1.79 1.57 -1.85
N MET A 159 -2.85 2.17 -2.37
CA MET A 159 -2.99 2.48 -3.78
C MET A 159 -1.86 3.41 -4.25
N GLU A 160 -1.63 4.52 -3.57
CA GLU A 160 -0.59 5.48 -3.92
C GLU A 160 0.81 4.86 -3.78
N ALA A 161 1.04 4.07 -2.72
CA ALA A 161 2.30 3.37 -2.51
C ALA A 161 2.62 2.39 -3.64
N VAL A 162 1.64 1.59 -4.07
CA VAL A 162 1.81 0.63 -5.17
C VAL A 162 2.17 1.35 -6.46
N PHE A 163 1.52 2.47 -6.78
CA PHE A 163 1.84 3.27 -7.94
C PHE A 163 3.24 3.87 -7.85
N SER A 164 3.56 4.50 -6.73
CA SER A 164 4.83 5.20 -6.53
C SER A 164 6.03 4.25 -6.57
N ILE A 165 5.90 3.07 -5.96
CA ILE A 165 6.95 2.03 -5.98
C ILE A 165 7.14 1.49 -7.40
N TYR A 166 6.04 1.24 -8.13
CA TYR A 166 6.12 0.78 -9.51
C TYR A 166 6.77 1.83 -10.43
N ASP A 167 6.36 3.08 -10.31
CA ASP A 167 6.88 4.17 -11.15
C ASP A 167 8.36 4.47 -10.86
N SER A 168 8.78 4.33 -9.59
CA SER A 168 10.16 4.61 -9.19
C SER A 168 11.12 3.46 -9.49
N PHE A 169 10.66 2.21 -9.33
CA PHE A 169 11.56 1.05 -9.34
C PHE A 169 11.13 -0.07 -10.29
N GLY A 170 9.97 0.03 -10.94
CA GLY A 170 9.41 -1.05 -11.76
C GLY A 170 8.92 -2.26 -10.95
N ILE A 171 8.86 -2.14 -9.61
CA ILE A 171 8.45 -3.22 -8.71
C ILE A 171 6.93 -3.28 -8.63
N LEU A 172 6.33 -4.35 -9.13
CA LEU A 172 4.89 -4.58 -9.01
C LEU A 172 4.60 -5.36 -7.73
N LEU A 173 4.14 -4.65 -6.70
CA LEU A 173 3.67 -5.24 -5.45
C LEU A 173 2.29 -5.89 -5.61
N LEU A 174 1.88 -6.70 -4.64
CA LEU A 174 0.56 -7.37 -4.61
C LEU A 174 0.23 -8.19 -5.87
N LYS A 175 1.23 -8.67 -6.59
CA LYS A 175 1.04 -9.42 -7.85
C LYS A 175 0.53 -10.84 -7.65
N GLN A 176 0.73 -11.43 -6.47
CA GLN A 176 0.35 -12.82 -6.15
C GLN A 176 -0.79 -12.91 -5.15
N TRP A 177 -1.04 -11.86 -4.39
CA TRP A 177 -2.07 -11.80 -3.37
C TRP A 177 -2.77 -10.43 -3.40
N ARG A 178 -3.82 -10.27 -2.59
CA ARG A 178 -4.68 -9.09 -2.61
C ARG A 178 -4.75 -8.48 -1.21
N HIS A 179 -4.56 -7.18 -1.13
CA HIS A 179 -4.81 -6.41 0.08
C HIS A 179 -6.30 -6.19 0.25
N LEU A 180 -6.88 -6.77 1.30
CA LEU A 180 -8.25 -6.50 1.72
C LEU A 180 -8.23 -5.26 2.63
N SER A 181 -8.88 -4.18 2.20
CA SER A 181 -8.97 -2.95 2.99
C SER A 181 -10.17 -2.96 3.94
N ASP A 182 -10.20 -2.01 4.88
CA ASP A 182 -11.36 -1.74 5.74
C ASP A 182 -12.43 -0.89 5.05
N THR A 183 -12.17 -0.45 3.83
CA THR A 183 -13.09 0.36 3.04
C THR A 183 -14.23 -0.48 2.50
N ARG A 184 -15.46 -0.03 2.72
CA ARG A 184 -16.66 -0.66 2.15
C ARG A 184 -17.25 0.20 1.05
N ILE A 185 -17.73 -0.44 0.00
CA ILE A 185 -18.53 0.19 -1.05
C ILE A 185 -20.01 0.24 -0.63
N HIS A 186 -20.85 0.98 -1.37
CA HIS A 186 -22.24 1.27 -0.99
C HIS A 186 -23.10 0.03 -0.72
N ASP A 187 -22.83 -1.09 -1.38
CA ASP A 187 -23.53 -2.36 -1.18
C ASP A 187 -22.98 -3.18 0.01
N GLY A 188 -22.01 -2.64 0.74
CA GLY A 188 -21.42 -3.20 1.94
C GLY A 188 -20.25 -4.16 1.69
N ARG A 189 -19.87 -4.45 0.44
CA ARG A 189 -18.69 -5.27 0.15
C ARG A 189 -17.40 -4.58 0.56
N LEU A 190 -16.44 -5.35 1.08
CA LEU A 190 -15.09 -4.88 1.36
C LEU A 190 -14.32 -4.64 0.05
N LEU A 191 -13.63 -3.51 -0.03
CA LEU A 191 -12.78 -3.19 -1.16
C LEU A 191 -11.43 -3.91 -1.04
N TYR A 192 -10.96 -4.49 -2.13
CA TYR A 192 -9.60 -5.04 -2.18
C TYR A 192 -8.79 -4.53 -3.37
N LEU A 193 -7.46 -4.54 -3.19
CA LEU A 193 -6.47 -4.15 -4.17
C LEU A 193 -5.48 -5.29 -4.38
N GLY A 194 -5.25 -5.68 -5.61
CA GLY A 194 -4.22 -6.69 -5.92
C GLY A 194 -4.27 -7.22 -7.34
N GLY A 195 -3.23 -7.97 -7.70
CA GLY A 195 -3.13 -8.58 -9.02
C GLY A 195 -4.08 -9.76 -9.18
N THR A 196 -4.69 -9.86 -10.35
CA THR A 196 -5.35 -11.09 -10.80
C THR A 196 -4.49 -11.74 -11.87
N ALA A 197 -4.37 -13.07 -11.83
CA ALA A 197 -3.81 -13.79 -12.95
C ALA A 197 -4.75 -13.64 -14.16
N SER A 198 -4.35 -12.84 -15.16
CA SER A 198 -5.09 -12.85 -16.42
C SER A 198 -4.75 -14.11 -17.20
N LYS A 199 -5.69 -14.59 -18.02
CA LYS A 199 -5.47 -15.71 -18.95
C LYS A 199 -4.30 -15.46 -19.93
N SER A 200 -3.83 -14.22 -20.04
CA SER A 200 -2.74 -13.78 -20.91
C SER A 200 -1.36 -13.72 -20.22
N ASN A 201 -1.18 -14.28 -19.02
CA ASN A 201 0.04 -14.21 -18.21
C ASN A 201 0.47 -12.78 -17.80
N LYS A 202 -0.30 -11.75 -18.11
CA LYS A 202 -0.06 -10.38 -17.66
C LYS A 202 -0.73 -10.21 -16.29
N LYS A 203 0.06 -10.20 -15.22
CA LYS A 203 -0.44 -9.86 -13.88
C LYS A 203 -0.79 -8.38 -13.88
N MET A 204 -2.04 -8.06 -13.60
CA MET A 204 -2.55 -6.69 -13.57
C MET A 204 -3.02 -6.34 -12.17
N MET A 205 -2.81 -5.10 -11.78
CA MET A 205 -3.31 -4.55 -10.52
C MET A 205 -4.74 -4.07 -10.70
N ASN A 206 -5.65 -4.61 -9.90
CA ASN A 206 -7.08 -4.33 -9.98
C ASN A 206 -7.66 -3.94 -8.62
N VAL A 207 -8.82 -3.29 -8.68
CA VAL A 207 -9.65 -2.95 -7.53
C VAL A 207 -11.00 -3.61 -7.68
N PHE A 208 -11.45 -4.33 -6.64
CA PHE A 208 -12.75 -5.01 -6.64
C PHE A 208 -13.38 -5.02 -5.25
N GLY A 209 -14.72 -5.24 -5.22
CA GLY A 209 -15.45 -5.53 -4.00
C GLY A 209 -15.41 -7.03 -3.67
N PHE A 210 -15.03 -7.37 -2.45
CA PHE A 210 -15.12 -8.73 -1.93
C PHE A 210 -16.59 -9.06 -1.60
N PRO A 211 -17.17 -10.17 -2.11
CA PRO A 211 -18.56 -10.47 -1.92
C PRO A 211 -18.96 -10.60 -0.45
N LYS A 212 -20.00 -9.86 -0.04
CA LYS A 212 -20.45 -9.79 1.35
C LYS A 212 -20.90 -11.15 1.88
N GLU A 213 -21.58 -11.92 1.07
CA GLU A 213 -22.06 -13.27 1.38
C GLU A 213 -20.94 -14.28 1.61
N GLN A 214 -19.72 -13.93 1.26
CA GLN A 214 -18.53 -14.78 1.43
C GLN A 214 -17.65 -14.34 2.61
N GLU A 215 -17.98 -13.25 3.28
CA GLU A 215 -17.15 -12.70 4.38
C GLU A 215 -17.01 -13.64 5.59
N SER A 216 -17.96 -14.56 5.79
CA SER A 216 -17.91 -15.57 6.86
C SER A 216 -17.23 -16.89 6.48
N ASN A 217 -16.82 -17.06 5.21
CA ASN A 217 -16.21 -18.30 4.72
C ASN A 217 -14.69 -18.17 4.61
N PRO A 218 -13.88 -18.75 5.53
CA PRO A 218 -12.42 -18.63 5.51
C PRO A 218 -11.77 -19.12 4.21
N GLU A 219 -12.33 -20.11 3.53
CA GLU A 219 -11.77 -20.65 2.28
C GLU A 219 -11.75 -19.62 1.15
N ARG A 220 -12.63 -18.60 1.22
CA ARG A 220 -12.69 -17.51 0.22
C ARG A 220 -11.60 -16.47 0.39
N TYR A 221 -10.91 -16.49 1.52
CA TYR A 221 -9.80 -15.56 1.81
C TYR A 221 -8.44 -16.09 1.32
N TYR A 222 -8.40 -17.23 0.63
CA TYR A 222 -7.16 -17.71 0.04
C TYR A 222 -6.61 -16.67 -0.97
N GLY A 223 -5.34 -16.29 -0.77
CA GLY A 223 -4.70 -15.23 -1.57
C GLY A 223 -5.16 -13.81 -1.22
N PHE A 224 -5.92 -13.63 -0.15
CA PHE A 224 -6.22 -12.33 0.46
C PHE A 224 -5.45 -12.17 1.76
N GLY A 225 -4.97 -10.98 1.99
CA GLY A 225 -4.24 -10.61 3.19
C GLY A 225 -4.40 -9.12 3.44
N MET A 226 -3.48 -8.55 4.20
CA MET A 226 -3.47 -7.12 4.43
C MET A 226 -2.06 -6.54 4.33
N VAL A 227 -1.95 -5.34 3.80
CA VAL A 227 -0.77 -4.50 3.99
C VAL A 227 -0.82 -3.94 5.39
N LEU A 228 0.24 -4.14 6.16
CA LEU A 228 0.35 -3.59 7.50
C LEU A 228 0.95 -2.19 7.46
N LEU A 229 0.38 -1.31 8.26
CA LEU A 229 0.89 0.03 8.50
C LEU A 229 1.44 0.11 9.93
N MET A 230 2.72 0.50 10.06
CA MET A 230 3.32 0.83 11.35
C MET A 230 2.68 2.12 11.89
N ARG A 231 2.25 2.13 13.15
CA ARG A 231 1.75 3.34 13.79
C ARG A 231 2.88 4.32 14.02
N LYS A 232 2.61 5.58 13.68
CA LYS A 232 3.55 6.67 14.00
C LYS A 232 3.63 6.86 15.51
N TRP A 233 4.78 7.29 15.94
CA TRP A 233 4.98 7.72 17.31
C TRP A 233 4.49 9.16 17.44
N GLU A 234 3.41 9.35 18.20
CA GLU A 234 2.87 10.69 18.55
C GLU A 234 3.58 11.27 19.78
#